data_82d47f4c0f94b32a05462ce6e28df9e7
#
_entry.id   82d47f4c0f94b32a05462ce6e28df9e7
#
_cell.length_a   1.000
_cell.length_b   1.000
_cell.length_c   1.000
_cell.angle_alpha   90.00
_cell.angle_beta   90.00
_cell.angle_gamma   90.00
#
_symmetry.space_group_name_H-M   'P 1'
#
loop_
_entity.id
_entity.type
_entity.pdbx_description
1 polymer ?
#
loop_
_entity_poly.entity_id
_entity_poly.type
_entity_poly.pdbx_seq_one_letter_code
_entity_poly.pdbx_strand_id
1 'polypeptide(L)'
;MSSKRLGFFTRLLDRGSAQERYRLALEQIVQAERAGFDSAWVAQHHFHEDEGGLPAPLVFLTHAAAHTRRIRLGTGVITLPMESPVRVAEDAAVLDLLSGGRLE
;
A
#
# COMPACT_ATOMS: atom_id res chain seq x y z
N MET A 1 3.29 13.57 26.82
CA MET A 1 2.05 13.63 26.03
C MET A 1 2.19 12.76 24.80
N SER A 2 1.31 11.80 24.61
CA SER A 2 1.35 10.96 23.43
C SER A 2 0.76 11.71 22.24
N SER A 3 1.42 11.65 21.09
CA SER A 3 0.88 12.16 19.83
C SER A 3 0.08 11.08 19.13
N LYS A 4 -0.96 11.48 18.42
CA LYS A 4 -1.74 10.56 17.59
C LYS A 4 -0.99 10.29 16.28
N ARG A 5 -1.12 9.08 15.78
CA ARG A 5 -0.62 8.72 14.47
C ARG A 5 -1.68 8.98 13.42
N LEU A 6 -1.25 9.41 12.25
CA LEU A 6 -2.14 9.72 11.13
C LEU A 6 -1.85 8.79 9.98
N GLY A 7 -2.85 8.05 9.55
CA GLY A 7 -2.76 7.13 8.42
C GLY A 7 -3.56 7.60 7.22
N PHE A 8 -3.06 7.28 6.04
CA PHE A 8 -3.73 7.48 4.76
C PHE A 8 -4.18 6.14 4.23
N PHE A 9 -5.39 6.06 3.69
CA PHE A 9 -5.95 4.82 3.13
C PHE A 9 -6.52 5.08 1.74
N THR A 10 -6.26 4.16 0.81
CA THR A 10 -6.86 4.23 -0.53
C THR A 10 -7.24 2.85 -1.06
N ARG A 11 -8.34 2.79 -1.78
CA ARG A 11 -8.77 1.62 -2.55
C ARG A 11 -8.45 1.75 -4.04
N LEU A 12 -7.76 2.80 -4.44
CA LEU A 12 -7.42 3.09 -5.84
C LEU A 12 -8.68 3.18 -6.72
N LEU A 13 -9.62 4.04 -6.30
CA LEU A 13 -10.90 4.22 -6.99
C LEU A 13 -10.92 5.40 -7.96
N ASP A 14 -9.81 6.10 -8.14
CA ASP A 14 -9.75 7.23 -9.04
C ASP A 14 -10.10 6.84 -10.47
N ARG A 15 -10.68 7.78 -11.21
CA ARG A 15 -11.05 7.55 -12.61
C ARG A 15 -9.80 7.46 -13.47
N GLY A 16 -9.88 6.63 -14.51
CA GLY A 16 -8.78 6.44 -15.46
C GLY A 16 -8.37 4.99 -15.59
N SER A 17 -7.30 4.77 -16.32
CA SER A 17 -6.73 3.44 -16.51
C SER A 17 -6.11 2.92 -15.21
N ALA A 18 -5.86 1.61 -15.14
CA ALA A 18 -5.14 1.03 -14.00
C ALA A 18 -3.77 1.69 -13.82
N GLN A 19 -3.06 1.93 -14.90
CA GLN A 19 -1.75 2.59 -14.84
C GLN A 19 -1.85 3.99 -14.21
N GLU A 20 -2.85 4.77 -14.59
CA GLU A 20 -3.07 6.10 -14.02
C GLU A 20 -3.43 6.02 -12.54
N ARG A 21 -4.28 5.07 -12.18
CA ARG A 21 -4.66 4.87 -10.77
C ARG A 21 -3.46 4.51 -9.91
N TYR A 22 -2.58 3.66 -10.41
CA TYR A 22 -1.36 3.29 -9.69
C TYR A 22 -0.43 4.49 -9.53
N ARG A 23 -0.28 5.28 -10.59
CA ARG A 23 0.54 6.49 -10.53
C ARG A 23 -0.02 7.50 -9.53
N LEU A 24 -1.32 7.74 -9.57
CA LEU A 24 -1.98 8.67 -8.64
C LEU A 24 -1.85 8.21 -7.20
N ALA A 25 -2.06 6.92 -6.94
CA ALA A 25 -1.93 6.38 -5.59
C ALA A 25 -0.50 6.52 -5.07
N LEU A 26 0.50 6.31 -5.92
CA LEU A 26 1.89 6.54 -5.54
C LEU A 26 2.12 8.01 -5.19
N GLU A 27 1.63 8.93 -6.02
CA GLU A 27 1.76 10.37 -5.74
C GLU A 27 1.10 10.75 -4.42
N GLN A 28 -0.08 10.19 -4.14
CA GLN A 28 -0.78 10.44 -2.88
C GLN A 28 0.03 9.95 -1.67
N ILE A 29 0.65 8.78 -1.77
CA ILE A 29 1.49 8.25 -0.70
C ILE A 29 2.73 9.11 -0.50
N VAL A 30 3.38 9.54 -1.57
CA VAL A 30 4.54 10.42 -1.50
C VAL A 30 4.15 11.75 -0.86
N GLN A 31 3.00 12.32 -1.22
CA GLN A 31 2.53 13.56 -0.62
C GLN A 31 2.14 13.38 0.84
N ALA A 32 1.54 12.23 1.19
CA ALA A 32 1.22 11.92 2.59
C ALA A 32 2.50 11.87 3.43
N GLU A 33 3.56 11.28 2.91
CA GLU A 33 4.86 11.27 3.60
C GLU A 33 5.38 12.69 3.80
N ARG A 34 5.35 13.51 2.76
CA ARG A 34 5.80 14.91 2.84
C ARG A 34 4.99 15.72 3.83
N ALA A 35 3.70 15.42 3.94
CA ALA A 35 2.80 16.10 4.86
C ALA A 35 2.94 15.61 6.30
N GLY A 36 3.77 14.59 6.56
CA GLY A 36 4.03 14.09 7.91
C GLY A 36 3.13 12.93 8.34
N PHE A 37 2.40 12.30 7.43
CA PHE A 37 1.61 11.10 7.75
C PHE A 37 2.53 9.97 8.20
N ASP A 38 2.06 9.16 9.14
CA ASP A 38 2.84 8.06 9.71
C ASP A 38 2.74 6.79 8.89
N SER A 39 1.62 6.57 8.21
CA SER A 39 1.36 5.32 7.48
C SER A 39 0.47 5.54 6.27
N ALA A 40 0.62 4.64 5.29
CA ALA A 40 -0.25 4.56 4.13
C ALA A 40 -0.71 3.11 3.96
N TRP A 41 -1.99 2.94 3.68
CA TRP A 41 -2.66 1.64 3.65
C TRP A 41 -3.39 1.48 2.32
N VAL A 42 -3.29 0.28 1.73
CA VAL A 42 -3.99 -0.05 0.50
C VAL A 42 -4.83 -1.31 0.69
N ALA A 43 -5.96 -1.38 0.00
CA ALA A 43 -6.85 -2.52 0.03
C ALA A 43 -6.63 -3.42 -1.18
N GLN A 44 -6.97 -4.70 -1.04
CA GLN A 44 -6.92 -5.68 -2.14
C GLN A 44 -8.31 -5.97 -2.65
N HIS A 45 -8.51 -5.84 -3.97
CA HIS A 45 -9.76 -6.17 -4.64
C HIS A 45 -9.47 -6.87 -5.97
N HIS A 46 -10.34 -7.80 -6.36
CA HIS A 46 -10.19 -8.58 -7.58
C HIS A 46 -11.43 -8.44 -8.46
N PHE A 47 -11.26 -8.06 -9.71
CA PHE A 47 -12.28 -8.03 -10.75
C PHE A 47 -13.46 -7.09 -10.52
N HIS A 48 -13.50 -6.36 -9.42
CA HIS A 48 -14.55 -5.39 -9.08
C HIS A 48 -13.93 -3.99 -8.95
N GLU A 49 -13.62 -3.38 -10.09
CA GLU A 49 -12.92 -2.10 -10.12
C GLU A 49 -13.69 -0.97 -9.43
N ASP A 50 -15.01 -1.10 -9.35
CA ASP A 50 -15.88 -0.17 -8.63
C ASP A 50 -15.71 -0.25 -7.10
N GLU A 51 -15.15 -1.33 -6.61
CA GLU A 51 -14.85 -1.51 -5.18
C GLU A 51 -13.40 -1.19 -4.84
N GLY A 52 -12.50 -1.43 -5.78
CA GLY A 52 -11.08 -1.15 -5.62
C GLY A 52 -10.27 -1.67 -6.79
N GLY A 53 -9.20 -0.97 -7.12
CA GLY A 53 -8.44 -1.22 -8.34
C GLY A 53 -7.09 -1.89 -8.15
N LEU A 54 -6.82 -2.52 -7.00
CA LEU A 54 -5.51 -3.09 -6.72
C LEU A 54 -5.60 -4.58 -6.34
N PRO A 55 -5.24 -5.49 -7.26
CA PRO A 55 -5.25 -6.92 -6.93
C PRO A 55 -4.00 -7.41 -6.19
N ALA A 56 -2.89 -6.69 -6.26
CA ALA A 56 -1.59 -7.13 -5.72
C ALA A 56 -0.98 -6.08 -4.81
N PRO A 57 -1.47 -5.97 -3.55
CA PRO A 57 -1.04 -4.89 -2.67
C PRO A 57 0.44 -4.92 -2.31
N LEU A 58 1.04 -6.09 -2.09
CA LEU A 58 2.46 -6.16 -1.73
C LEU A 58 3.36 -5.76 -2.88
N VAL A 59 2.97 -6.04 -4.12
CA VAL A 59 3.70 -5.59 -5.31
C VAL A 59 3.68 -4.06 -5.40
N PHE A 60 2.49 -3.48 -5.23
CA PHE A 60 2.34 -2.02 -5.27
C PHE A 60 3.10 -1.34 -4.13
N LEU A 61 3.00 -1.87 -2.92
CA LEU A 61 3.69 -1.29 -1.76
C LEU A 61 5.21 -1.36 -1.89
N THR A 62 5.74 -2.37 -2.56
CA THR A 62 7.18 -2.45 -2.86
C THR A 62 7.60 -1.28 -3.75
N HIS A 63 6.79 -0.96 -4.76
CA HIS A 63 7.03 0.20 -5.60
C HIS A 63 6.95 1.50 -4.79
N ALA A 64 5.96 1.62 -3.93
CA ALA A 64 5.83 2.78 -3.05
C ALA A 64 7.02 2.91 -2.09
N ALA A 65 7.52 1.79 -1.58
CA ALA A 65 8.69 1.77 -0.69
C ALA A 65 9.93 2.37 -1.37
N ALA A 66 10.10 2.12 -2.67
CA ALA A 66 11.23 2.65 -3.43
C ALA A 66 11.17 4.17 -3.62
N HIS A 67 9.98 4.77 -3.47
CA HIS A 67 9.76 6.20 -3.66
C HIS A 67 9.53 6.97 -2.36
N THR A 68 9.66 6.30 -1.23
CA THR A 68 9.47 6.89 0.09
C THR A 68 10.62 6.48 1.00
N ARG A 69 10.73 7.11 2.18
CA ARG A 69 11.84 6.86 3.10
C ARG A 69 11.40 6.50 4.51
N ARG A 70 10.29 7.04 4.98
CA ARG A 70 9.90 7.00 6.38
C ARG A 70 8.52 6.41 6.61
N ILE A 71 7.57 6.71 5.72
CA ILE A 71 6.17 6.33 5.92
C ILE A 71 6.03 4.80 6.00
N ARG A 72 5.25 4.33 6.95
CA ARG A 72 4.97 2.91 7.09
C ARG A 72 3.93 2.50 6.05
N LEU A 73 4.02 1.26 5.58
CA LEU A 73 3.21 0.77 4.47
C LEU A 73 2.45 -0.46 4.92
N GLY A 74 1.15 -0.46 4.71
CA GLY A 74 0.31 -1.54 5.20
C GLY A 74 -0.79 -1.95 4.24
N THR A 75 -1.35 -3.12 4.50
CA THR A 75 -2.52 -3.61 3.77
C THR A 75 -3.75 -3.49 4.64
N GLY A 76 -4.77 -2.93 4.09
CA GLY A 76 -6.04 -2.81 4.76
C GLY A 76 -7.18 -3.22 3.85
N VAL A 77 -7.34 -4.49 3.57
CA VAL A 77 -6.61 -5.65 4.07
C VAL A 77 -6.04 -6.47 2.90
N ILE A 78 -5.16 -7.43 3.20
CA ILE A 78 -4.82 -8.47 2.22
C ILE A 78 -5.87 -9.60 2.34
N THR A 79 -6.37 -10.05 1.20
CA THR A 79 -7.43 -11.07 1.16
C THR A 79 -6.80 -12.46 1.24
N LEU A 80 -6.49 -12.89 2.45
CA LEU A 80 -5.77 -14.15 2.70
C LEU A 80 -6.39 -15.39 2.04
N PRO A 81 -7.73 -15.56 1.98
CA PRO A 81 -8.30 -16.72 1.29
C PRO A 81 -7.97 -16.81 -0.19
N MET A 82 -7.58 -15.69 -0.80
CA MET A 82 -7.19 -15.66 -2.22
C MET A 82 -5.70 -15.90 -2.43
N GLU A 83 -4.95 -16.07 -1.35
CA GLU A 83 -3.49 -16.09 -1.40
C GLU A 83 -2.92 -17.43 -0.95
N SER A 84 -1.70 -17.75 -1.43
CA SER A 84 -0.87 -18.79 -0.84
C SER A 84 -0.23 -18.24 0.43
N PRO A 85 -0.41 -18.87 1.60
CA PRO A 85 0.19 -18.37 2.84
C PRO A 85 1.71 -18.26 2.77
N VAL A 86 2.37 -19.19 2.10
CA VAL A 86 3.83 -19.16 1.94
C VAL A 86 4.25 -17.95 1.10
N ARG A 87 3.55 -17.68 -0.01
CA ARG A 87 3.87 -16.53 -0.86
C ARG A 87 3.64 -15.21 -0.13
N VAL A 88 2.57 -15.10 0.63
CA VAL A 88 2.32 -13.88 1.41
C VAL A 88 3.44 -13.66 2.42
N ALA A 89 3.84 -14.70 3.12
CA ALA A 89 4.91 -14.60 4.12
C ALA A 89 6.23 -14.18 3.47
N GLU A 90 6.57 -14.80 2.34
CA GLU A 90 7.82 -14.48 1.63
C GLU A 90 7.80 -13.07 1.04
N ASP A 91 6.71 -12.70 0.37
CA ASP A 91 6.59 -11.38 -0.25
C ASP A 91 6.60 -10.28 0.81
N ALA A 92 5.91 -10.49 1.93
CA ALA A 92 5.90 -9.54 3.03
C ALA A 92 7.30 -9.40 3.65
N ALA A 93 8.01 -10.50 3.83
CA ALA A 93 9.37 -10.46 4.36
C ALA A 93 10.32 -9.69 3.44
N VAL A 94 10.22 -9.93 2.13
CA VAL A 94 11.04 -9.21 1.14
C VAL A 94 10.72 -7.73 1.15
N LEU A 95 9.43 -7.37 1.15
CA LEU A 95 9.01 -5.98 1.21
C LEU A 95 9.51 -5.31 2.48
N ASP A 96 9.40 -5.98 3.63
CA ASP A 96 9.86 -5.41 4.89
C ASP A 96 11.36 -5.12 4.86
N LEU A 97 12.15 -6.05 4.34
CA LEU A 97 13.59 -5.85 4.18
C LEU A 97 13.92 -4.72 3.20
N LEU A 98 13.25 -4.69 2.04
CA LEU A 98 13.47 -3.66 1.03
C LEU A 98 13.09 -2.27 1.52
N SER A 99 12.09 -2.17 2.37
CA SER A 99 11.60 -0.89 2.90
C SER A 99 12.32 -0.44 4.17
N GLY A 100 13.27 -1.24 4.67
CA GLY A 100 13.96 -0.93 5.93
C GLY A 100 13.08 -1.10 7.15
N GLY A 101 12.20 -2.11 7.14
CA GLY A 101 11.35 -2.44 8.29
C GLY A 101 10.07 -1.62 8.38
N ARG A 102 9.57 -1.10 7.26
CA ARG A 102 8.38 -0.21 7.26
C ARG A 102 7.06 -0.92 6.96
N LEU A 103 7.07 -2.23 6.76
CA LEU A 103 5.81 -2.96 6.55
C LEU A 103 5.01 -3.04 7.86
N GLU A 104 3.71 -2.73 7.76
CA GLU A 104 2.78 -2.75 8.87
C GLU A 104 1.80 -3.89 8.74
#